data_8b7fdd2cd440cd4f25d6b3a920f6b1b7
#
_entry.id   8b7fdd2cd440cd4f25d6b3a920f6b1b7
#
_cell.length_a   1.000
_cell.length_b   1.000
_cell.length_c   1.000
_cell.angle_alpha   90.00
_cell.angle_beta   90.00
_cell.angle_gamma   90.00
#
_symmetry.space_group_name_H-M   'P 1'
#
loop_
_entity.id
_entity.type
_entity.pdbx_description
1 polymer ?
#
loop_
_entity_poly.entity_id
_entity_poly.type
_entity_poly.pdbx_seq_one_letter_code
_entity_poly.pdbx_strand_id
1 'polypeptide(L)'
;HDSGYKIVFADVVQPLVDLVNETHEYSLFLIDHDYEEKVIDQVEAYSTITQEDKVIEAISEAEVLTTSVMATNLPKVAPTITKGLKARVKADQEKKLVVMACENAIMGTDILKKAMIETGIMTEEEMDQVAVFPNTAVDRMVFDGHHHGKDGIEVGDAFELPIEKNKLEDPKSQPIKGAEYVDNLAKLLQRKIYTVN
;
A
#
# COMPACT_ATOMS: atom_id res chain seq x y z
N HIS A 1 -4.54 -6.34 -7.57
CA HIS A 1 -5.09 -6.95 -8.79
C HIS A 1 -5.94 -8.18 -8.45
N ASP A 2 -5.37 -9.27 -7.93
CA ASP A 2 -6.10 -10.54 -7.63
C ASP A 2 -7.27 -10.40 -6.65
N SER A 3 -7.28 -9.34 -5.85
CA SER A 3 -8.40 -8.99 -4.97
C SER A 3 -9.52 -8.22 -5.69
N GLY A 4 -9.35 -7.92 -6.98
CA GLY A 4 -10.32 -7.21 -7.82
C GLY A 4 -10.20 -5.68 -7.79
N TYR A 5 -9.10 -5.13 -7.25
CA TYR A 5 -8.85 -3.70 -7.23
C TYR A 5 -8.16 -3.23 -8.52
N LYS A 6 -8.56 -2.06 -9.01
CA LYS A 6 -7.73 -1.26 -9.91
C LYS A 6 -6.57 -0.69 -9.10
N ILE A 7 -5.37 -0.66 -9.69
CA ILE A 7 -4.17 -0.19 -9.02
C ILE A 7 -3.82 1.20 -9.53
N VAL A 8 -3.64 2.14 -8.60
CA VAL A 8 -3.13 3.48 -8.88
C VAL A 8 -1.85 3.69 -8.09
N PHE A 9 -0.74 3.90 -8.79
CA PHE A 9 0.54 4.22 -8.19
C PHE A 9 0.70 5.72 -7.98
N ALA A 10 1.39 6.10 -6.91
CA ALA A 10 1.83 7.47 -6.65
C ALA A 10 3.33 7.46 -6.38
N ASP A 11 4.12 8.10 -7.23
CA ASP A 11 5.58 8.08 -7.16
C ASP A 11 6.19 9.46 -7.42
N VAL A 12 7.44 9.66 -6.97
CA VAL A 12 8.23 10.87 -7.24
C VAL A 12 9.04 10.76 -8.54
N VAL A 13 9.22 9.54 -9.06
CA VAL A 13 10.05 9.24 -10.22
C VAL A 13 9.24 9.38 -11.51
N GLN A 14 9.31 10.54 -12.15
CA GLN A 14 8.52 10.84 -13.35
C GLN A 14 8.69 9.81 -14.48
N PRO A 15 9.91 9.34 -14.84
CA PRO A 15 10.05 8.31 -15.87
C PRO A 15 9.29 6.99 -15.57
N LEU A 16 9.18 6.61 -14.29
CA LEU A 16 8.41 5.44 -13.90
C LEU A 16 6.90 5.69 -14.06
N VAL A 17 6.44 6.87 -13.66
CA VAL A 17 5.04 7.29 -13.87
C VAL A 17 4.68 7.29 -15.35
N ASP A 18 5.54 7.82 -16.19
CA ASP A 18 5.33 7.87 -17.64
C ASP A 18 5.28 6.45 -18.24
N LEU A 19 6.21 5.57 -17.86
CA LEU A 19 6.25 4.17 -18.31
C LEU A 19 4.97 3.42 -17.96
N VAL A 20 4.51 3.52 -16.71
CA VAL A 20 3.25 2.87 -16.26
C VAL A 20 2.06 3.38 -17.07
N ASN A 21 2.00 4.68 -17.36
CA ASN A 21 0.90 5.27 -18.10
C ASN A 21 0.96 5.03 -19.61
N GLU A 22 2.12 4.71 -20.17
CA GLU A 22 2.28 4.30 -21.56
C GLU A 22 1.81 2.86 -21.79
N THR A 23 2.12 1.97 -20.84
CA THR A 23 1.84 0.53 -20.96
C THR A 23 0.52 0.12 -20.33
N HIS A 24 0.10 0.78 -19.25
CA HIS A 24 -1.01 0.41 -18.37
C HIS A 24 -0.93 -1.02 -17.83
N GLU A 25 0.27 -1.61 -17.87
CA GLU A 25 0.56 -2.95 -17.40
C GLU A 25 2.02 -3.09 -17.00
N TYR A 26 2.33 -4.13 -16.24
CA TYR A 26 3.71 -4.58 -15.98
C TYR A 26 3.75 -6.09 -15.78
N SER A 27 4.92 -6.69 -16.02
CA SER A 27 5.13 -8.12 -15.91
C SER A 27 5.67 -8.50 -14.53
N LEU A 28 5.08 -9.53 -13.92
CA LEU A 28 5.65 -10.29 -12.83
C LEU A 28 6.17 -11.61 -13.37
N PHE A 29 7.39 -11.97 -13.03
CA PHE A 29 7.99 -13.28 -13.34
C PHE A 29 8.02 -14.13 -12.07
N LEU A 30 7.35 -15.26 -12.10
CA LEU A 30 7.18 -16.16 -10.96
C LEU A 30 8.43 -17.05 -10.82
N ILE A 31 9.30 -16.74 -9.86
CA ILE A 31 10.61 -17.42 -9.67
C ILE A 31 10.41 -18.94 -9.50
N ASP A 32 9.42 -19.34 -8.72
CA ASP A 32 9.15 -20.73 -8.38
C ASP A 32 8.43 -21.51 -9.51
N HIS A 33 8.05 -20.82 -10.60
CA HIS A 33 7.37 -21.37 -11.78
C HIS A 33 8.17 -21.16 -13.07
N ASP A 34 9.47 -21.33 -13.02
CA ASP A 34 10.38 -21.19 -14.18
C ASP A 34 10.22 -19.83 -14.89
N TYR A 35 10.02 -18.78 -14.10
CA TYR A 35 9.81 -17.39 -14.56
C TYR A 35 8.58 -17.24 -15.48
N GLU A 36 7.53 -18.01 -15.23
CA GLU A 36 6.24 -17.79 -15.90
C GLU A 36 5.80 -16.33 -15.73
N GLU A 37 5.41 -15.71 -16.83
CA GLU A 37 4.96 -14.32 -16.87
C GLU A 37 3.50 -14.20 -16.41
N LYS A 38 3.26 -13.34 -15.41
CA LYS A 38 1.93 -12.87 -15.03
C LYS A 38 1.85 -11.37 -15.31
N VAL A 39 0.99 -10.98 -16.23
CA VAL A 39 0.75 -9.57 -16.53
C VAL A 39 -0.22 -8.97 -15.51
N ILE A 40 0.15 -7.83 -14.94
CA ILE A 40 -0.71 -7.00 -14.10
C ILE A 40 -1.14 -5.81 -14.94
N ASP A 41 -2.40 -5.76 -15.31
CA ASP A 41 -3.01 -4.77 -16.17
C ASP A 41 -3.88 -3.75 -15.42
N GLN A 42 -4.46 -2.79 -16.14
CA GLN A 42 -5.34 -1.75 -15.59
C GLN A 42 -4.67 -0.94 -14.48
N VAL A 43 -3.40 -0.63 -14.65
CA VAL A 43 -2.63 0.20 -13.74
C VAL A 43 -2.53 1.63 -14.26
N GLU A 44 -2.52 2.58 -13.33
CA GLU A 44 -2.28 4.01 -13.58
C GLU A 44 -1.24 4.52 -12.61
N ALA A 45 -0.59 5.61 -12.95
CA ALA A 45 0.37 6.26 -12.06
C ALA A 45 0.23 7.79 -12.10
N TYR A 46 0.45 8.42 -10.96
CA TYR A 46 0.50 9.87 -10.84
C TYR A 46 1.75 10.32 -10.11
N SER A 47 2.35 11.40 -10.59
CA SER A 47 3.49 12.03 -9.93
C SER A 47 3.02 12.80 -8.70
N THR A 48 3.61 12.49 -7.54
CA THR A 48 3.34 13.23 -6.30
C THR A 48 3.90 14.66 -6.33
N ILE A 49 4.79 14.97 -7.30
CA ILE A 49 5.41 16.28 -7.45
C ILE A 49 4.60 17.18 -8.39
N THR A 50 4.18 16.64 -9.56
CA THR A 50 3.56 17.43 -10.63
C THR A 50 2.06 17.23 -10.74
N GLN A 51 1.51 16.21 -10.09
CA GLN A 51 0.10 15.79 -10.17
C GLN A 51 -0.48 15.50 -8.78
N GLU A 52 -0.05 16.23 -7.74
CA GLU A 52 -0.52 15.99 -6.36
C GLU A 52 -2.05 16.00 -6.26
N ASP A 53 -2.72 16.87 -7.01
CA ASP A 53 -4.20 16.94 -7.00
C ASP A 53 -4.85 15.63 -7.45
N LYS A 54 -4.28 14.96 -8.46
CA LYS A 54 -4.76 13.65 -8.93
C LYS A 54 -4.48 12.54 -7.90
N VAL A 55 -3.35 12.61 -7.20
CA VAL A 55 -3.05 11.68 -6.10
C VAL A 55 -4.06 11.87 -4.97
N ILE A 56 -4.38 13.10 -4.59
CA ILE A 56 -5.39 13.44 -3.58
C ILE A 56 -6.77 12.90 -3.99
N GLU A 57 -7.17 13.10 -5.24
CA GLU A 57 -8.43 12.59 -5.80
C GLU A 57 -8.48 11.06 -5.72
N ALA A 58 -7.44 10.37 -6.20
CA ALA A 58 -7.33 8.91 -6.13
C ALA A 58 -7.44 8.37 -4.70
N ILE A 59 -6.79 9.02 -3.72
CA ILE A 59 -6.91 8.65 -2.30
C ILE A 59 -8.33 8.85 -1.79
N SER A 60 -9.03 9.92 -2.22
CA SER A 60 -10.39 10.20 -1.78
C SER A 60 -11.39 9.13 -2.20
N GLU A 61 -11.12 8.42 -3.29
CA GLU A 61 -11.97 7.38 -3.88
C GLU A 61 -11.52 5.94 -3.54
N ALA A 62 -10.28 5.78 -3.09
CA ALA A 62 -9.70 4.46 -2.84
C ALA A 62 -10.43 3.69 -1.73
N GLU A 63 -10.41 2.36 -1.80
CA GLU A 63 -10.84 1.45 -0.73
C GLU A 63 -9.67 0.99 0.14
N VAL A 64 -8.48 0.87 -0.46
CA VAL A 64 -7.24 0.46 0.21
C VAL A 64 -6.11 1.37 -0.23
N LEU A 65 -5.32 1.86 0.71
CA LEU A 65 -4.08 2.60 0.47
C LEU A 65 -2.93 1.85 1.14
N THR A 66 -1.87 1.63 0.40
CA THR A 66 -0.62 1.07 0.95
C THR A 66 0.55 2.00 0.66
N THR A 67 1.54 2.02 1.55
CA THR A 67 2.83 2.66 1.27
C THR A 67 3.94 1.63 1.12
N SER A 68 4.91 1.93 0.25
CA SER A 68 6.16 1.17 0.08
C SER A 68 7.25 2.17 -0.33
N VAL A 69 7.59 3.07 0.60
CA VAL A 69 8.43 4.26 0.34
C VAL A 69 9.70 4.29 1.20
N MET A 70 9.99 3.22 1.91
CA MET A 70 10.91 3.14 3.06
C MET A 70 10.37 3.89 4.29
N ALA A 71 10.46 3.28 5.47
CA ALA A 71 9.89 3.82 6.72
C ALA A 71 10.33 5.25 7.05
N THR A 72 11.58 5.61 6.70
CA THR A 72 12.14 6.96 6.87
C THR A 72 11.46 8.03 6.02
N ASN A 73 10.73 7.65 4.98
CA ASN A 73 10.02 8.56 4.09
C ASN A 73 8.53 8.70 4.45
N LEU A 74 8.00 7.94 5.39
CA LEU A 74 6.61 8.06 5.84
C LEU A 74 6.22 9.50 6.20
N PRO A 75 7.04 10.29 6.91
CA PRO A 75 6.72 11.70 7.18
C PRO A 75 6.62 12.57 5.93
N LYS A 76 7.28 12.19 4.83
CA LYS A 76 7.25 12.97 3.57
C LYS A 76 5.97 12.75 2.79
N VAL A 77 5.39 11.54 2.85
CA VAL A 77 4.14 11.20 2.15
C VAL A 77 2.90 11.50 3.00
N ALA A 78 3.05 11.62 4.31
CA ALA A 78 1.97 11.90 5.25
C ALA A 78 1.12 13.13 4.89
N PRO A 79 1.68 14.30 4.46
CA PRO A 79 0.86 15.45 4.08
C PRO A 79 -0.09 15.17 2.92
N THR A 80 0.38 14.54 1.85
CA THR A 80 -0.44 14.22 0.67
C THR A 80 -1.53 13.21 1.03
N ILE A 81 -1.20 12.16 1.82
CA ILE A 81 -2.19 11.19 2.29
C ILE A 81 -3.25 11.87 3.16
N THR A 82 -2.84 12.75 4.07
CA THR A 82 -3.79 13.48 4.93
C THR A 82 -4.70 14.42 4.14
N LYS A 83 -4.18 15.09 3.11
CA LYS A 83 -5.01 15.90 2.18
C LYS A 83 -6.05 15.02 1.46
N GLY A 84 -5.66 13.79 1.05
CA GLY A 84 -6.56 12.82 0.44
C GLY A 84 -7.69 12.38 1.38
N LEU A 85 -7.38 12.10 2.66
CA LEU A 85 -8.40 11.81 3.68
C LEU A 85 -9.34 13.01 3.90
N LYS A 86 -8.80 14.22 3.91
CA LYS A 86 -9.62 15.44 4.03
C LYS A 86 -10.55 15.64 2.84
N ALA A 87 -10.11 15.28 1.63
CA ALA A 87 -10.95 15.28 0.44
C ALA A 87 -12.06 14.20 0.55
N ARG A 88 -11.73 13.02 1.11
CA ARG A 88 -12.67 11.92 1.34
C ARG A 88 -13.84 12.31 2.26
N VAL A 89 -13.62 13.14 3.29
CA VAL A 89 -14.70 13.69 4.13
C VAL A 89 -15.74 14.41 3.29
N LYS A 90 -15.29 15.15 2.26
CA LYS A 90 -16.19 15.89 1.38
C LYS A 90 -16.88 15.02 0.34
N ALA A 91 -16.27 13.89 -0.02
CA ALA A 91 -16.79 12.94 -1.00
C ALA A 91 -17.87 12.01 -0.41
N ASP A 92 -18.13 12.07 0.90
CA ASP A 92 -19.17 11.31 1.63
C ASP A 92 -19.14 9.80 1.31
N GLN A 93 -17.93 9.23 1.36
CA GLN A 93 -17.73 7.80 1.08
C GLN A 93 -18.34 6.94 2.19
N GLU A 94 -19.15 5.95 1.79
CA GLU A 94 -19.84 5.07 2.74
C GLU A 94 -18.89 4.20 3.57
N LYS A 95 -17.75 3.79 2.96
CA LYS A 95 -16.77 2.91 3.60
C LYS A 95 -15.51 3.67 3.98
N LYS A 96 -14.93 3.31 5.11
CA LYS A 96 -13.63 3.84 5.51
C LYS A 96 -12.51 3.30 4.61
N LEU A 97 -11.54 4.16 4.30
CA LEU A 97 -10.30 3.77 3.65
C LEU A 97 -9.46 2.90 4.58
N VAL A 98 -9.00 1.76 4.10
CA VAL A 98 -8.00 0.94 4.82
C VAL A 98 -6.61 1.45 4.48
N VAL A 99 -5.91 2.04 5.44
CA VAL A 99 -4.55 2.58 5.25
C VAL A 99 -3.54 1.66 5.92
N MET A 100 -2.55 1.18 5.16
CA MET A 100 -1.50 0.28 5.64
C MET A 100 -0.12 0.75 5.19
N ALA A 101 0.84 0.82 6.09
CA ALA A 101 2.24 1.01 5.74
C ALA A 101 2.91 -0.35 5.52
N CYS A 102 3.12 -0.70 4.25
CA CYS A 102 3.80 -1.94 3.83
C CYS A 102 5.32 -1.72 3.77
N GLU A 103 5.89 -1.35 4.92
CA GLU A 103 7.29 -0.98 5.07
C GLU A 103 8.05 -2.04 5.87
N ASN A 104 9.36 -2.09 5.72
CA ASN A 104 10.22 -2.85 6.63
C ASN A 104 10.35 -2.10 7.98
N ALA A 105 9.25 -2.04 8.73
CA ALA A 105 9.16 -1.35 10.01
C ALA A 105 8.14 -2.04 10.92
N ILE A 106 8.49 -2.17 12.19
CA ILE A 106 7.55 -2.65 13.22
C ILE A 106 6.51 -1.54 13.45
N MET A 107 5.21 -1.88 13.37
CA MET A 107 4.09 -0.95 13.57
C MET A 107 4.17 0.26 12.61
N GLY A 108 4.50 0.01 11.34
CA GLY A 108 4.68 1.06 10.32
C GLY A 108 3.45 1.93 10.11
N THR A 109 2.25 1.37 10.22
CA THR A 109 1.01 2.15 10.06
C THR A 109 0.78 3.11 11.24
N ASP A 110 1.14 2.73 12.46
CA ASP A 110 1.08 3.65 13.60
C ASP A 110 2.08 4.81 13.43
N ILE A 111 3.28 4.53 12.87
CA ILE A 111 4.27 5.57 12.53
C ILE A 111 3.71 6.52 11.48
N LEU A 112 3.08 5.99 10.42
CA LEU A 112 2.44 6.81 9.39
C LEU A 112 1.31 7.66 9.97
N LYS A 113 0.38 7.06 10.74
CA LYS A 113 -0.73 7.78 11.37
C LYS A 113 -0.24 8.93 12.24
N LYS A 114 0.80 8.68 13.05
CA LYS A 114 1.43 9.71 13.87
C LYS A 114 1.97 10.86 13.01
N ALA A 115 2.71 10.55 11.95
CA ALA A 115 3.24 11.58 11.04
C ALA A 115 2.11 12.37 10.37
N MET A 116 0.98 11.73 10.04
CA MET A 116 -0.19 12.40 9.48
C MET A 116 -0.82 13.38 10.49
N ILE A 117 -0.95 13.01 11.76
CA ILE A 117 -1.44 13.88 12.84
C ILE A 117 -0.50 15.09 13.01
N GLU A 118 0.81 14.87 12.97
CA GLU A 118 1.82 15.92 13.09
C GLU A 118 1.78 16.96 11.96
N THR A 119 1.14 16.65 10.81
CA THR A 119 0.91 17.64 9.75
C THR A 119 -0.01 18.77 10.15
N GLY A 120 -0.89 18.57 11.13
CA GLY A 120 -1.92 19.52 11.56
C GLY A 120 -3.04 19.77 10.54
N ILE A 121 -3.11 18.99 9.44
CA ILE A 121 -4.13 19.13 8.37
C ILE A 121 -5.48 18.58 8.82
N MET A 122 -5.48 17.50 9.62
CA MET A 122 -6.65 16.87 10.24
C MET A 122 -6.32 16.46 11.67
N THR A 123 -7.34 16.40 12.51
CA THR A 123 -7.21 15.79 13.84
C THR A 123 -7.28 14.26 13.73
N GLU A 124 -6.88 13.54 14.78
CA GLU A 124 -6.99 12.08 14.82
C GLU A 124 -8.45 11.64 14.71
N GLU A 125 -9.36 12.32 15.40
CA GLU A 125 -10.78 12.03 15.37
C GLU A 125 -11.39 12.20 13.97
N GLU A 126 -10.99 13.24 13.24
CA GLU A 126 -11.41 13.45 11.86
C GLU A 126 -10.90 12.33 10.94
N MET A 127 -9.65 11.88 11.12
CA MET A 127 -9.09 10.78 10.34
C MET A 127 -9.85 9.46 10.61
N ASP A 128 -10.15 9.16 11.88
CA ASP A 128 -10.83 7.94 12.29
C ASP A 128 -12.30 7.88 11.81
N GLN A 129 -12.88 9.00 11.39
CA GLN A 129 -14.19 9.01 10.74
C GLN A 129 -14.16 8.42 9.32
N VAL A 130 -13.05 8.56 8.59
CA VAL A 130 -12.97 8.23 7.16
C VAL A 130 -11.95 7.14 6.82
N ALA A 131 -11.12 6.72 7.78
CA ALA A 131 -10.10 5.70 7.59
C ALA A 131 -9.93 4.80 8.80
N VAL A 132 -9.36 3.62 8.56
CA VAL A 132 -8.85 2.69 9.57
C VAL A 132 -7.38 2.39 9.28
N PHE A 133 -6.61 2.14 10.34
CA PHE A 133 -5.14 2.07 10.28
C PHE A 133 -4.62 0.75 10.85
N PRO A 134 -4.92 -0.41 10.22
CA PRO A 134 -4.38 -1.68 10.65
C PRO A 134 -2.88 -1.73 10.40
N ASN A 135 -2.10 -2.18 11.38
CA ASN A 135 -0.71 -2.50 11.13
C ASN A 135 -0.60 -3.78 10.30
N THR A 136 0.47 -3.86 9.53
CA THR A 136 0.82 -5.01 8.72
C THR A 136 2.32 -5.24 8.75
N ALA A 137 2.74 -6.42 8.34
CA ALA A 137 4.12 -6.74 7.98
C ALA A 137 4.10 -7.42 6.63
N VAL A 138 5.03 -7.06 5.77
CA VAL A 138 5.15 -7.63 4.43
C VAL A 138 6.50 -8.31 4.32
N ASP A 139 6.49 -9.57 3.94
CA ASP A 139 7.68 -10.31 3.58
C ASP A 139 7.43 -11.06 2.28
N ARG A 140 8.16 -10.68 1.24
CA ARG A 140 8.16 -11.33 -0.06
C ARG A 140 9.47 -11.08 -0.76
N MET A 141 10.01 -12.10 -1.40
CA MET A 141 11.18 -11.96 -2.26
C MET A 141 10.80 -11.26 -3.56
N VAL A 142 11.46 -10.14 -3.87
CA VAL A 142 11.20 -9.30 -5.03
C VAL A 142 12.52 -8.79 -5.60
N PHE A 143 12.74 -8.92 -6.91
CA PHE A 143 13.92 -8.45 -7.61
C PHE A 143 13.54 -7.80 -8.96
N ASP A 144 14.41 -6.96 -9.49
CA ASP A 144 14.34 -6.57 -10.89
C ASP A 144 14.68 -7.76 -11.76
N GLY A 145 13.94 -7.98 -12.84
CA GLY A 145 14.12 -9.11 -13.73
C GLY A 145 14.00 -8.77 -15.20
N HIS A 146 14.62 -9.59 -16.04
CA HIS A 146 14.48 -9.51 -17.49
C HIS A 146 14.31 -10.92 -18.05
N HIS A 147 13.10 -11.27 -18.48
CA HIS A 147 12.77 -12.59 -19.02
C HIS A 147 11.95 -12.44 -20.30
N HIS A 148 12.12 -13.39 -21.21
CA HIS A 148 11.39 -13.42 -22.48
C HIS A 148 11.50 -12.13 -23.31
N GLY A 149 12.61 -11.38 -23.15
CA GLY A 149 12.84 -10.11 -23.86
C GLY A 149 12.09 -8.90 -23.28
N LYS A 150 11.56 -9.02 -22.06
CA LYS A 150 10.83 -7.98 -21.33
C LYS A 150 11.48 -7.70 -19.98
N ASP A 151 11.45 -6.44 -19.57
CA ASP A 151 11.74 -6.03 -18.21
C ASP A 151 10.50 -6.24 -17.33
N GLY A 152 10.70 -6.59 -16.07
CA GLY A 152 9.62 -6.81 -15.12
C GLY A 152 10.15 -7.05 -13.72
N ILE A 153 9.32 -7.59 -12.86
CA ILE A 153 9.59 -7.82 -11.45
C ILE A 153 9.58 -9.33 -11.19
N GLU A 154 10.68 -9.88 -10.70
CA GLU A 154 10.72 -11.25 -10.21
C GLU A 154 10.12 -11.34 -8.82
N VAL A 155 9.23 -12.31 -8.61
CA VAL A 155 8.57 -12.52 -7.32
C VAL A 155 8.57 -13.99 -6.93
N GLY A 156 8.89 -14.28 -5.67
CA GLY A 156 8.72 -15.60 -5.08
C GLY A 156 7.27 -15.87 -4.69
N ASP A 157 6.86 -17.14 -4.66
CA ASP A 157 5.52 -17.56 -4.22
C ASP A 157 5.33 -17.37 -2.72
N ALA A 158 6.40 -17.62 -1.96
CA ALA A 158 6.34 -17.45 -0.52
C ALA A 158 6.19 -15.97 -0.17
N PHE A 159 5.10 -15.64 0.52
CA PHE A 159 4.89 -14.30 1.07
C PHE A 159 4.19 -14.38 2.41
N GLU A 160 4.44 -13.37 3.24
CA GLU A 160 3.68 -13.14 4.47
C GLU A 160 3.08 -11.74 4.41
N LEU A 161 1.80 -11.65 4.72
CA LEU A 161 1.05 -10.39 4.80
C LEU A 161 0.04 -10.48 5.95
N PRO A 162 0.50 -10.49 7.21
CA PRO A 162 -0.39 -10.38 8.35
C PRO A 162 -0.94 -8.97 8.48
N ILE A 163 -2.24 -8.85 8.68
CA ILE A 163 -2.98 -7.59 8.85
C ILE A 163 -3.75 -7.64 10.18
N GLU A 164 -3.67 -6.59 10.98
CA GLU A 164 -4.44 -6.47 12.23
C GLU A 164 -5.93 -6.33 11.94
N LYS A 165 -6.71 -7.39 12.18
CA LYS A 165 -8.15 -7.39 11.90
C LYS A 165 -8.99 -6.58 12.90
N ASN A 166 -8.52 -6.44 14.15
CA ASN A 166 -9.24 -5.70 15.20
C ASN A 166 -9.24 -4.18 15.00
N LYS A 167 -8.41 -3.69 14.08
CA LYS A 167 -8.41 -2.28 13.64
C LYS A 167 -9.24 -2.05 12.37
N LEU A 168 -9.80 -3.08 11.75
CA LEU A 168 -10.74 -2.94 10.64
C LEU A 168 -12.11 -2.50 11.15
N GLU A 169 -12.87 -1.77 10.37
CA GLU A 169 -14.23 -1.31 10.70
C GLU A 169 -15.17 -2.51 10.89
N ASP A 170 -15.09 -3.48 9.98
CA ASP A 170 -15.69 -4.79 10.12
C ASP A 170 -14.57 -5.84 10.22
N PRO A 171 -14.38 -6.50 11.39
CA PRO A 171 -13.35 -7.54 11.55
C PRO A 171 -13.51 -8.75 10.62
N LYS A 172 -14.68 -8.91 10.00
CA LYS A 172 -14.92 -9.94 8.98
C LYS A 172 -14.52 -9.46 7.57
N SER A 173 -14.36 -8.17 7.39
CA SER A 173 -13.88 -7.59 6.16
C SER A 173 -12.45 -8.06 5.91
N GLN A 174 -12.18 -8.53 4.70
CA GLN A 174 -10.87 -8.96 4.25
C GLN A 174 -10.53 -8.19 2.98
N PRO A 175 -9.99 -6.98 3.11
CA PRO A 175 -9.74 -6.12 1.97
C PRO A 175 -8.76 -6.74 0.96
N ILE A 176 -7.85 -7.63 1.42
CA ILE A 176 -6.86 -8.28 0.56
C ILE A 176 -7.00 -9.80 0.66
N LYS A 177 -7.29 -10.47 -0.45
CA LYS A 177 -7.34 -11.92 -0.53
C LYS A 177 -5.95 -12.53 -0.32
N GLY A 178 -5.89 -13.62 0.45
CA GLY A 178 -4.64 -14.33 0.75
C GLY A 178 -3.82 -13.74 1.89
N ALA A 179 -4.17 -12.57 2.42
CA ALA A 179 -3.55 -12.05 3.64
C ALA A 179 -3.96 -12.86 4.88
N GLU A 180 -3.10 -12.89 5.89
CA GLU A 180 -3.36 -13.48 7.20
C GLU A 180 -3.96 -12.41 8.13
N TYR A 181 -5.20 -12.58 8.59
CA TYR A 181 -5.86 -11.61 9.47
C TYR A 181 -5.69 -12.01 10.93
N VAL A 182 -4.91 -11.21 11.68
CA VAL A 182 -4.47 -11.51 13.05
C VAL A 182 -5.04 -10.54 14.07
N ASP A 183 -5.27 -11.00 15.30
CA ASP A 183 -5.78 -10.15 16.38
C ASP A 183 -4.70 -9.25 16.98
N ASN A 184 -3.44 -9.69 16.93
CA ASN A 184 -2.32 -8.98 17.54
C ASN A 184 -1.04 -9.22 16.77
N LEU A 185 -0.69 -8.26 15.89
CA LEU A 185 0.49 -8.32 15.06
C LEU A 185 1.78 -8.30 15.90
N ALA A 186 1.87 -7.48 16.93
CA ALA A 186 3.06 -7.41 17.78
C ALA A 186 3.36 -8.75 18.45
N LYS A 187 2.33 -9.47 18.91
CA LYS A 187 2.48 -10.81 19.49
C LYS A 187 2.92 -11.84 18.45
N LEU A 188 2.45 -11.72 17.21
CA LEU A 188 2.87 -12.58 16.10
C LEU A 188 4.36 -12.35 15.80
N LEU A 189 4.78 -11.10 15.64
CA LEU A 189 6.16 -10.72 15.33
C LEU A 189 7.15 -11.11 16.44
N GLN A 190 6.74 -11.07 17.72
CA GLN A 190 7.57 -11.54 18.82
C GLN A 190 7.80 -13.06 18.82
N ARG A 191 6.84 -13.85 18.30
CA ARG A 191 6.98 -15.31 18.21
C ARG A 191 7.84 -15.76 17.04
N LYS A 192 7.81 -15.00 15.96
CA LYS A 192 8.64 -15.19 14.80
C LYS A 192 9.92 -14.39 15.04
N ILE A 193 10.94 -15.03 15.64
CA ILE A 193 12.28 -14.41 15.68
C ILE A 193 12.80 -14.48 14.25
N TYR A 194 12.59 -13.42 13.52
CA TYR A 194 13.24 -13.25 12.23
C TYR A 194 14.71 -12.94 12.50
N THR A 195 15.57 -13.88 12.19
CA THR A 195 16.97 -13.57 11.99
C THR A 195 17.05 -12.76 10.71
N VAL A 196 17.03 -11.45 10.86
CA VAL A 196 17.44 -10.55 9.79
C VAL A 196 18.96 -10.70 9.70
N ASN A 197 19.43 -11.45 8.72
CA ASN A 197 20.84 -11.47 8.33
C ASN A 197 21.08 -10.34 7.33
#